data_3db92ae77ac89d56c185313a3d805466
#
_entry.id   3db92ae77ac89d56c185313a3d805466
#
_cell.length_a   1.000
_cell.length_b   1.000
_cell.length_c   1.000
_cell.angle_alpha   90.00
_cell.angle_beta   90.00
_cell.angle_gamma   90.00
#
_symmetry.space_group_name_H-M   'P 1'
#
loop_
_entity.id
_entity.type
_entity.pdbx_description
1 polymer ?
#
loop_
_entity_poly.entity_id
_entity_poly.type
_entity_poly.pdbx_seq_one_letter_code
_entity_poly.pdbx_strand_id
1 'polypeptide(L)'
;MSETYAQGKWPITDDDATIAAALEDVSIPTLLLSLIHMTGDPSYIRGALRPQGLFLNEVQGYMSPDDKAEARQIALEVITRFRDGGCVLPAAAPDHALIKEMMSWLVCEDVPDEYVPMMLEEMGLDGVDARRVEMAAAPDVRADFPVVVIGCGQSGLLAGIRLREAGIPFTIIEKNASVGGTWYENTYPGCRVDVGNHFYCYSFEPADHWTEYFAQQPELQRYFSDVMGRHDIEPHVRWQTEVVAAAWDEAAGIWQVTVRPAGTDGSADEVLTARAVISAVGQLNRPKLPDIPGRDTFSGPSFHSAQWDHSVDVTGKRVALIGAGASGFQIAP
;
A
#
# COMPACT_ATOMS: atom_id res chain seq x y z
N MET A 1 -21.59 0.09 -0.15
CA MET A 1 -21.01 1.44 0.04
C MET A 1 -20.76 1.58 1.52
N SER A 2 -19.52 1.78 1.94
CA SER A 2 -19.35 2.26 3.28
C SER A 2 -20.07 3.60 3.38
N GLU A 3 -20.84 3.84 4.43
CA GLU A 3 -21.50 5.14 4.73
C GLU A 3 -20.52 6.33 4.70
N THR A 4 -19.26 6.05 4.56
CA THR A 4 -18.11 6.95 4.58
C THR A 4 -17.94 7.77 3.32
N TYR A 5 -18.30 7.24 2.15
CA TYR A 5 -18.05 7.93 0.87
C TYR A 5 -19.16 8.95 0.54
N ALA A 6 -20.37 8.70 1.01
CA ALA A 6 -21.53 9.57 0.73
C ALA A 6 -21.61 10.82 1.61
N GLN A 7 -20.81 10.94 2.67
CA GLN A 7 -20.97 11.99 3.69
C GLN A 7 -19.78 12.93 3.85
N GLY A 8 -18.90 13.06 2.85
CA GLY A 8 -17.79 14.02 2.92
C GLY A 8 -17.10 14.01 4.29
N LYS A 9 -16.44 12.89 4.65
CA LYS A 9 -15.80 12.73 5.97
C LYS A 9 -14.73 13.78 6.26
N TRP A 10 -14.27 14.47 5.24
CA TRP A 10 -13.21 15.45 5.30
C TRP A 10 -13.64 16.74 4.62
N PRO A 11 -14.34 17.64 5.32
CA PRO A 11 -14.69 18.93 4.74
C PRO A 11 -13.40 19.70 4.44
N ILE A 12 -13.33 20.30 3.27
CA ILE A 12 -12.30 21.27 2.93
C ILE A 12 -12.52 22.49 3.83
N THR A 13 -11.52 22.85 4.62
CA THR A 13 -11.59 23.97 5.57
C THR A 13 -10.60 25.08 5.25
N ASP A 14 -9.71 24.84 4.28
CA ASP A 14 -8.66 25.76 3.89
C ASP A 14 -9.20 26.97 3.15
N ASP A 15 -8.53 28.09 3.28
CA ASP A 15 -8.86 29.31 2.54
C ASP A 15 -8.43 29.23 1.06
N ASP A 16 -8.91 30.18 0.26
CA ASP A 16 -8.64 30.19 -1.19
C ASP A 16 -7.15 30.30 -1.50
N ALA A 17 -6.37 30.97 -0.67
CA ALA A 17 -4.92 31.12 -0.89
C ALA A 17 -4.19 29.81 -0.66
N THR A 18 -4.57 29.08 0.37
CA THR A 18 -4.03 27.74 0.67
C THR A 18 -4.39 26.74 -0.42
N ILE A 19 -5.66 26.75 -0.87
CA ILE A 19 -6.11 25.90 -1.98
C ILE A 19 -5.34 26.25 -3.27
N ALA A 20 -5.21 27.52 -3.60
CA ALA A 20 -4.47 27.95 -4.78
C ALA A 20 -3.00 27.50 -4.74
N ALA A 21 -2.35 27.62 -3.58
CA ALA A 21 -0.97 27.16 -3.40
C ALA A 21 -0.84 25.62 -3.59
N ALA A 22 -1.77 24.85 -3.04
CA ALA A 22 -1.78 23.40 -3.20
C ALA A 22 -2.00 22.95 -4.65
N LEU A 23 -2.75 23.74 -5.44
CA LEU A 23 -2.99 23.44 -6.86
C LEU A 23 -1.73 23.57 -7.75
N GLU A 24 -0.64 24.21 -7.27
CA GLU A 24 0.61 24.28 -8.04
C GLU A 24 1.30 22.93 -8.17
N ASP A 25 1.15 22.05 -7.19
CA ASP A 25 1.85 20.77 -7.11
C ASP A 25 1.04 19.56 -7.61
N VAL A 26 -0.25 19.75 -7.97
CA VAL A 26 -1.11 18.63 -8.37
C VAL A 26 -0.91 18.22 -9.83
N SER A 27 -1.20 16.95 -10.13
CA SER A 27 -1.36 16.46 -11.49
C SER A 27 -2.61 17.05 -12.12
N ILE A 28 -2.45 17.86 -13.18
CA ILE A 28 -3.58 18.53 -13.85
C ILE A 28 -4.58 17.53 -14.45
N PRO A 29 -4.18 16.47 -15.16
CA PRO A 29 -5.14 15.48 -15.65
C PRO A 29 -5.94 14.83 -14.51
N THR A 30 -5.30 14.44 -13.42
CA THR A 30 -6.00 13.87 -12.26
C THR A 30 -6.94 14.88 -11.60
N LEU A 31 -6.52 16.13 -11.49
CA LEU A 31 -7.33 17.22 -10.96
C LEU A 31 -8.64 17.37 -11.73
N LEU A 32 -8.59 17.47 -13.07
CA LEU A 32 -9.77 17.61 -13.91
C LEU A 32 -10.75 16.43 -13.76
N LEU A 33 -10.24 15.21 -13.62
CA LEU A 33 -11.07 14.04 -13.32
C LEU A 33 -11.72 14.14 -11.92
N SER A 34 -10.97 14.63 -10.93
CA SER A 34 -11.49 14.84 -9.58
C SER A 34 -12.65 15.86 -9.55
N LEU A 35 -12.58 16.92 -10.40
CA LEU A 35 -13.69 17.88 -10.51
C LEU A 35 -14.98 17.22 -11.01
N ILE A 36 -14.89 16.20 -11.87
CA ILE A 36 -16.08 15.42 -12.30
C ILE A 36 -16.71 14.71 -11.11
N HIS A 37 -15.90 14.08 -10.25
CA HIS A 37 -16.42 13.43 -9.04
C HIS A 37 -17.06 14.43 -8.07
N MET A 38 -16.51 15.63 -7.96
CA MET A 38 -17.04 16.68 -7.08
C MET A 38 -18.32 17.29 -7.58
N THR A 39 -18.53 17.38 -8.90
CA THR A 39 -19.63 18.15 -9.51
C THR A 39 -20.63 17.31 -10.29
N GLY A 40 -20.24 16.13 -10.76
CA GLY A 40 -20.99 15.33 -11.72
C GLY A 40 -20.94 15.87 -13.16
N ASP A 41 -20.13 16.91 -13.42
CA ASP A 41 -20.05 17.56 -14.74
C ASP A 41 -18.86 17.03 -15.56
N PRO A 42 -19.10 16.30 -16.67
CA PRO A 42 -18.03 15.77 -17.52
C PRO A 42 -17.44 16.82 -18.48
N SER A 43 -17.93 18.06 -18.49
CA SER A 43 -17.47 19.11 -19.41
C SER A 43 -15.98 19.42 -19.25
N TYR A 44 -15.40 19.17 -18.06
CA TYR A 44 -13.98 19.39 -17.79
C TYR A 44 -13.04 18.57 -18.68
N ILE A 45 -13.48 17.42 -19.20
CA ILE A 45 -12.70 16.56 -20.10
C ILE A 45 -13.18 16.60 -21.56
N ARG A 46 -14.28 17.33 -21.84
CA ARG A 46 -14.86 17.46 -23.20
C ARG A 46 -14.49 18.76 -23.91
N GLY A 47 -13.62 19.57 -23.27
CA GLY A 47 -13.14 20.83 -23.78
C GLY A 47 -11.79 20.75 -24.50
N ALA A 48 -11.09 21.90 -24.54
CA ALA A 48 -9.77 22.05 -25.13
C ALA A 48 -8.64 21.49 -24.22
N LEU A 49 -8.86 21.49 -22.92
CA LEU A 49 -7.87 20.98 -21.97
C LEU A 49 -7.75 19.46 -22.10
N ARG A 50 -6.64 18.99 -22.67
CA ARG A 50 -6.40 17.56 -22.89
C ARG A 50 -4.94 17.19 -22.62
N PRO A 51 -4.69 16.08 -21.91
CA PRO A 51 -3.36 15.51 -21.89
C PRO A 51 -2.97 14.98 -23.28
N GLN A 52 -1.67 14.90 -23.54
CA GLN A 52 -1.11 14.34 -24.79
C GLN A 52 -0.44 12.98 -24.54
N GLY A 53 -0.47 12.50 -23.32
CA GLY A 53 0.08 11.23 -22.87
C GLY A 53 0.46 11.32 -21.40
N LEU A 54 0.65 10.16 -20.77
CA LEU A 54 1.20 10.03 -19.43
C LEU A 54 2.38 9.08 -19.46
N PHE A 55 3.41 9.38 -18.70
CA PHE A 55 4.56 8.50 -18.50
C PHE A 55 4.91 8.45 -17.03
N LEU A 56 5.63 7.44 -16.58
CA LEU A 56 5.97 7.21 -15.16
C LEU A 56 6.49 8.47 -14.43
N ASN A 57 7.18 9.35 -15.15
CA ASN A 57 7.76 10.58 -14.60
C ASN A 57 7.10 11.85 -15.16
N GLU A 58 6.06 11.71 -15.97
CA GLU A 58 5.31 12.83 -16.55
C GLU A 58 3.84 12.70 -16.19
N VAL A 59 3.48 13.32 -15.08
CA VAL A 59 2.12 13.28 -14.51
C VAL A 59 1.27 14.49 -14.91
N GLN A 60 1.84 15.44 -15.66
CA GLN A 60 1.16 16.65 -16.10
C GLN A 60 0.55 16.54 -17.50
N GLY A 61 0.66 15.35 -18.11
CA GLY A 61 0.05 15.06 -19.40
C GLY A 61 0.65 15.84 -20.58
N TYR A 62 1.89 16.31 -20.47
CA TYR A 62 2.53 17.21 -21.46
C TYR A 62 1.70 18.44 -21.81
N MET A 63 0.83 18.89 -20.91
CA MET A 63 -0.01 20.07 -21.10
C MET A 63 0.85 21.34 -21.11
N SER A 64 0.44 22.32 -21.91
CA SER A 64 1.12 23.63 -21.98
C SER A 64 1.04 24.37 -20.64
N PRO A 65 1.95 25.31 -20.36
CA PRO A 65 1.84 26.17 -19.17
C PRO A 65 0.51 26.93 -19.10
N ASP A 66 -0.01 27.39 -20.24
CA ASP A 66 -1.27 28.12 -20.31
C ASP A 66 -2.46 27.22 -20.00
N ASP A 67 -2.51 26.00 -20.55
CA ASP A 67 -3.55 25.01 -20.24
C ASP A 67 -3.54 24.63 -18.75
N LYS A 68 -2.34 24.46 -18.17
CA LYS A 68 -2.20 24.18 -16.74
C LYS A 68 -2.70 25.32 -15.87
N ALA A 69 -2.40 26.57 -16.25
CA ALA A 69 -2.87 27.73 -15.52
C ALA A 69 -4.39 27.87 -15.61
N GLU A 70 -4.97 27.64 -16.79
CA GLU A 70 -6.44 27.65 -17.00
C GLU A 70 -7.12 26.55 -16.14
N ALA A 71 -6.57 25.33 -16.18
CA ALA A 71 -7.11 24.22 -15.38
C ALA A 71 -7.06 24.50 -13.88
N ARG A 72 -5.98 25.10 -13.36
CA ARG A 72 -5.87 25.49 -11.94
C ARG A 72 -6.88 26.56 -11.57
N GLN A 73 -7.11 27.54 -12.43
CA GLN A 73 -8.11 28.56 -12.19
C GLN A 73 -9.51 27.96 -12.12
N ILE A 74 -9.89 27.09 -13.07
CA ILE A 74 -11.16 26.37 -13.06
C ILE A 74 -11.28 25.55 -11.75
N ALA A 75 -10.23 24.83 -11.40
CA ALA A 75 -10.23 24.01 -10.19
C ALA A 75 -10.40 24.84 -8.92
N LEU A 76 -9.71 25.98 -8.80
CA LEU A 76 -9.87 26.88 -7.65
C LEU A 76 -11.34 27.32 -7.51
N GLU A 77 -11.97 27.76 -8.60
CA GLU A 77 -13.37 28.18 -8.57
C GLU A 77 -14.34 27.04 -8.21
N VAL A 78 -14.07 25.83 -8.69
CA VAL A 78 -14.92 24.67 -8.41
C VAL A 78 -14.73 24.19 -6.97
N ILE A 79 -13.48 24.07 -6.51
CA ILE A 79 -13.16 23.58 -5.17
C ILE A 79 -13.66 24.54 -4.10
N THR A 80 -13.48 25.85 -4.29
CA THR A 80 -14.00 26.86 -3.35
C THR A 80 -15.51 26.84 -3.28
N ARG A 81 -16.19 26.72 -4.43
CA ARG A 81 -17.66 26.57 -4.47
C ARG A 81 -18.13 25.28 -3.80
N PHE A 82 -17.43 24.18 -4.02
CA PHE A 82 -17.72 22.89 -3.39
C PHE A 82 -17.55 22.97 -1.87
N ARG A 83 -16.43 23.55 -1.40
CA ARG A 83 -16.18 23.82 0.02
C ARG A 83 -17.32 24.66 0.64
N ASP A 84 -17.64 25.79 0.04
CA ASP A 84 -18.67 26.73 0.53
C ASP A 84 -20.06 26.12 0.49
N GLY A 85 -20.29 25.16 -0.41
CA GLY A 85 -21.49 24.33 -0.48
C GLY A 85 -21.57 23.19 0.55
N GLY A 86 -20.59 23.09 1.45
CA GLY A 86 -20.55 22.06 2.49
C GLY A 86 -19.99 20.71 2.02
N CYS A 87 -19.21 20.69 0.96
CA CYS A 87 -18.56 19.49 0.42
C CYS A 87 -19.54 18.35 0.07
N VAL A 88 -20.69 18.69 -0.47
CA VAL A 88 -21.73 17.71 -0.83
C VAL A 88 -21.45 17.13 -2.21
N LEU A 89 -21.20 15.83 -2.27
CA LEU A 89 -21.00 15.11 -3.53
C LEU A 89 -22.33 14.93 -4.30
N PRO A 90 -22.26 14.76 -5.63
CA PRO A 90 -23.42 14.42 -6.44
C PRO A 90 -24.14 13.17 -5.93
N ALA A 91 -25.46 13.13 -6.10
CA ALA A 91 -26.28 12.00 -5.66
C ALA A 91 -25.98 10.69 -6.40
N ALA A 92 -25.41 10.77 -7.61
CA ALA A 92 -25.00 9.62 -8.40
C ALA A 92 -23.50 9.72 -8.73
N ALA A 93 -22.80 8.62 -8.54
CA ALA A 93 -21.44 8.47 -9.02
C ALA A 93 -21.40 8.43 -10.56
N PRO A 94 -20.24 8.71 -11.19
CA PRO A 94 -20.06 8.50 -12.62
C PRO A 94 -20.45 7.07 -13.02
N ASP A 95 -21.21 6.95 -14.09
CA ASP A 95 -21.63 5.65 -14.62
C ASP A 95 -20.49 4.97 -15.40
N HIS A 96 -20.73 3.72 -15.81
CA HIS A 96 -19.76 2.92 -16.55
C HIS A 96 -19.24 3.62 -17.82
N ALA A 97 -20.10 4.30 -18.56
CA ALA A 97 -19.71 4.97 -19.80
C ALA A 97 -18.83 6.19 -19.52
N LEU A 98 -19.15 6.95 -18.50
CA LEU A 98 -18.35 8.11 -18.08
C LEU A 98 -17.00 7.68 -17.49
N ILE A 99 -16.96 6.63 -16.69
CA ILE A 99 -15.67 6.08 -16.19
C ILE A 99 -14.79 5.64 -17.37
N LYS A 100 -15.32 4.94 -18.36
CA LYS A 100 -14.56 4.60 -19.57
C LYS A 100 -14.03 5.83 -20.29
N GLU A 101 -14.88 6.85 -20.46
CA GLU A 101 -14.47 8.13 -21.08
C GLU A 101 -13.34 8.79 -20.29
N MET A 102 -13.46 8.84 -18.96
CA MET A 102 -12.43 9.40 -18.07
C MET A 102 -11.11 8.64 -18.18
N MET A 103 -11.16 7.31 -18.16
CA MET A 103 -9.97 6.46 -18.33
C MET A 103 -9.29 6.71 -19.67
N SER A 104 -10.07 6.67 -20.76
CA SER A 104 -9.56 6.86 -22.13
C SER A 104 -8.99 8.26 -22.35
N TRP A 105 -9.63 9.28 -21.76
CA TRP A 105 -9.16 10.65 -21.81
C TRP A 105 -7.80 10.80 -21.06
N LEU A 106 -7.67 10.15 -19.89
CA LEU A 106 -6.47 10.21 -19.06
C LEU A 106 -5.26 9.60 -19.77
N VAL A 107 -5.43 8.41 -20.33
CA VAL A 107 -4.32 7.68 -20.99
C VAL A 107 -4.14 8.06 -22.46
N CYS A 108 -5.00 8.92 -23.01
CA CYS A 108 -5.01 9.36 -24.41
C CYS A 108 -5.20 8.23 -25.43
N GLU A 109 -5.81 7.12 -25.01
CA GLU A 109 -6.08 5.93 -25.83
C GLU A 109 -7.47 5.37 -25.48
N ASP A 110 -8.09 4.64 -26.41
CA ASP A 110 -9.35 3.96 -26.10
C ASP A 110 -9.10 2.77 -25.16
N VAL A 111 -9.65 2.87 -23.95
CA VAL A 111 -9.53 1.82 -22.94
C VAL A 111 -10.58 0.73 -23.20
N PRO A 112 -10.22 -0.55 -23.29
CA PRO A 112 -11.17 -1.65 -23.44
C PRO A 112 -12.17 -1.72 -22.28
N ASP A 113 -13.43 -2.08 -22.58
CA ASP A 113 -14.52 -2.17 -21.58
C ASP A 113 -14.21 -3.10 -20.40
N GLU A 114 -13.36 -4.10 -20.60
CA GLU A 114 -12.97 -5.06 -19.58
C GLU A 114 -12.24 -4.45 -18.37
N TYR A 115 -11.64 -3.25 -18.53
CA TYR A 115 -10.95 -2.55 -17.44
C TYR A 115 -11.90 -1.70 -16.59
N VAL A 116 -13.09 -1.37 -17.08
CA VAL A 116 -14.01 -0.48 -16.37
C VAL A 116 -14.54 -1.08 -15.05
N PRO A 117 -14.95 -2.36 -15.01
CA PRO A 117 -15.36 -3.00 -13.74
C PRO A 117 -14.26 -2.96 -12.68
N MET A 118 -13.00 -3.21 -13.07
CA MET A 118 -11.85 -3.10 -12.16
C MET A 118 -11.71 -1.68 -11.59
N MET A 119 -11.86 -0.66 -12.44
CA MET A 119 -11.75 0.73 -11.99
C MET A 119 -12.90 1.13 -11.06
N LEU A 120 -14.13 0.72 -11.36
CA LEU A 120 -15.27 0.96 -10.48
C LEU A 120 -15.10 0.34 -9.10
N GLU A 121 -14.53 -0.88 -9.05
CA GLU A 121 -14.19 -1.56 -7.81
C GLU A 121 -13.08 -0.82 -7.04
N GLU A 122 -11.95 -0.48 -7.71
CA GLU A 122 -10.83 0.22 -7.08
C GLU A 122 -11.24 1.59 -6.51
N MET A 123 -12.19 2.26 -7.15
CA MET A 123 -12.73 3.53 -6.70
C MET A 123 -13.89 3.37 -5.69
N GLY A 124 -14.33 2.15 -5.39
CA GLY A 124 -15.45 1.87 -4.49
C GLY A 124 -16.79 2.40 -4.97
N LEU A 125 -16.97 2.59 -6.29
CA LEU A 125 -18.14 3.24 -6.86
C LEU A 125 -19.33 2.29 -7.10
N ASP A 126 -19.06 1.00 -7.31
CA ASP A 126 -20.09 -0.03 -7.53
C ASP A 126 -20.55 -0.73 -6.24
N GLY A 127 -19.84 -0.50 -5.13
CA GLY A 127 -20.12 -1.15 -3.85
C GLY A 127 -19.83 -2.66 -3.84
N VAL A 128 -19.14 -3.16 -4.86
CA VAL A 128 -18.71 -4.56 -5.00
C VAL A 128 -17.26 -4.67 -4.56
N ASP A 129 -16.96 -5.58 -3.66
CA ASP A 129 -15.60 -6.06 -3.40
C ASP A 129 -15.47 -7.44 -4.09
N ALA A 130 -14.99 -7.45 -5.34
CA ALA A 130 -14.80 -8.68 -6.11
C ALA A 130 -13.78 -9.64 -5.48
N ARG A 131 -12.96 -9.12 -4.56
CA ARG A 131 -12.01 -9.92 -3.76
C ARG A 131 -12.66 -10.52 -2.52
N ARG A 132 -13.90 -10.11 -2.18
CA ARG A 132 -14.67 -10.68 -1.09
C ARG A 132 -15.21 -12.03 -1.51
N VAL A 133 -14.70 -13.07 -0.90
CA VAL A 133 -15.18 -14.44 -1.14
C VAL A 133 -16.45 -14.68 -0.32
N GLU A 134 -17.57 -14.95 -0.98
CA GLU A 134 -18.73 -15.51 -0.31
C GLU A 134 -18.43 -16.96 0.08
N MET A 135 -18.33 -17.19 1.39
CA MET A 135 -18.00 -18.50 1.92
C MET A 135 -19.23 -19.42 1.86
N ALA A 136 -19.22 -20.37 0.95
CA ALA A 136 -20.27 -21.38 0.84
C ALA A 136 -20.25 -22.39 2.01
N ALA A 137 -19.11 -22.54 2.71
CA ALA A 137 -18.99 -23.45 3.85
C ALA A 137 -19.74 -22.93 5.08
N ALA A 138 -20.42 -23.81 5.82
CA ALA A 138 -21.11 -23.48 7.04
C ALA A 138 -20.13 -23.02 8.15
N PRO A 139 -20.58 -22.19 9.11
CA PRO A 139 -19.70 -21.64 10.15
C PRO A 139 -18.94 -22.68 10.98
N ASP A 140 -19.56 -23.82 11.30
CA ASP A 140 -18.95 -24.93 12.01
C ASP A 140 -17.82 -25.59 11.21
N VAL A 141 -18.01 -25.77 9.90
CA VAL A 141 -16.97 -26.28 8.99
C VAL A 141 -15.79 -25.34 8.93
N ARG A 142 -16.05 -24.02 8.91
CA ARG A 142 -14.99 -23.00 8.91
C ARG A 142 -14.22 -22.99 10.22
N ALA A 143 -14.90 -23.15 11.34
CA ALA A 143 -14.28 -23.19 12.67
C ALA A 143 -13.28 -24.36 12.82
N ASP A 144 -13.49 -25.46 12.10
CA ASP A 144 -12.61 -26.63 12.09
C ASP A 144 -11.47 -26.54 11.05
N PHE A 145 -11.27 -25.35 10.44
CA PHE A 145 -10.27 -25.14 9.41
C PHE A 145 -9.20 -24.11 9.84
N PRO A 146 -8.38 -24.40 10.88
CA PRO A 146 -7.35 -23.47 11.33
C PRO A 146 -6.28 -23.27 10.26
N VAL A 147 -5.86 -21.98 10.10
CA VAL A 147 -4.84 -21.57 9.14
C VAL A 147 -3.66 -20.97 9.89
N VAL A 148 -2.44 -21.32 9.48
CA VAL A 148 -1.21 -20.65 9.91
C VAL A 148 -0.72 -19.76 8.79
N VAL A 149 -0.48 -18.47 9.10
CA VAL A 149 0.13 -17.51 8.20
C VAL A 149 1.56 -17.24 8.65
N ILE A 150 2.52 -17.34 7.74
CA ILE A 150 3.95 -17.16 8.04
C ILE A 150 4.38 -15.76 7.60
N GLY A 151 4.64 -14.89 8.57
CA GLY A 151 5.03 -13.49 8.36
C GLY A 151 3.85 -12.51 8.50
N CYS A 152 4.11 -11.33 9.07
CA CYS A 152 3.16 -10.23 9.28
C CYS A 152 3.60 -8.95 8.56
N GLY A 153 4.18 -9.10 7.38
CA GLY A 153 4.34 -8.01 6.42
C GLY A 153 3.01 -7.70 5.71
N GLN A 154 3.06 -6.90 4.66
CA GLN A 154 1.89 -6.51 3.86
C GLN A 154 0.99 -7.70 3.48
N SER A 155 1.56 -8.79 2.97
CA SER A 155 0.78 -9.96 2.54
C SER A 155 0.17 -10.75 3.70
N GLY A 156 0.90 -10.89 4.82
CA GLY A 156 0.39 -11.63 5.98
C GLY A 156 -0.71 -10.87 6.71
N LEU A 157 -0.57 -9.55 6.82
CA LEU A 157 -1.63 -8.69 7.36
C LEU A 157 -2.90 -8.80 6.50
N LEU A 158 -2.79 -8.71 5.16
CA LEU A 158 -3.90 -8.91 4.24
C LEU A 158 -4.56 -10.28 4.44
N ALA A 159 -3.75 -11.35 4.50
CA ALA A 159 -4.27 -12.70 4.72
C ALA A 159 -5.07 -12.79 6.02
N GLY A 160 -4.56 -12.21 7.11
CA GLY A 160 -5.26 -12.15 8.39
C GLY A 160 -6.61 -11.43 8.29
N ILE A 161 -6.65 -10.27 7.64
CA ILE A 161 -7.89 -9.50 7.42
C ILE A 161 -8.92 -10.35 6.67
N ARG A 162 -8.54 -10.96 5.55
CA ARG A 162 -9.45 -11.78 4.74
C ARG A 162 -9.91 -13.07 5.44
N LEU A 163 -9.04 -13.70 6.22
CA LEU A 163 -9.42 -14.87 7.03
C LEU A 163 -10.41 -14.48 8.14
N ARG A 164 -10.20 -13.33 8.78
CA ARG A 164 -11.12 -12.80 9.79
C ARG A 164 -12.50 -12.51 9.20
N GLU A 165 -12.55 -11.81 8.07
CA GLU A 165 -13.79 -11.55 7.32
C GLU A 165 -14.52 -12.84 6.92
N ALA A 166 -13.76 -13.86 6.53
CA ALA A 166 -14.29 -15.18 6.18
C ALA A 166 -14.73 -15.99 7.40
N GLY A 167 -14.43 -15.56 8.62
CA GLY A 167 -14.71 -16.32 9.85
C GLY A 167 -13.92 -17.62 9.95
N ILE A 168 -12.71 -17.65 9.41
CA ILE A 168 -11.76 -18.78 9.47
C ILE A 168 -10.77 -18.53 10.60
N PRO A 169 -10.57 -19.45 11.55
CA PRO A 169 -9.60 -19.31 12.62
C PRO A 169 -8.17 -19.31 12.04
N PHE A 170 -7.34 -18.39 12.50
CA PHE A 170 -5.97 -18.31 12.04
C PHE A 170 -5.01 -17.82 13.12
N THR A 171 -3.73 -18.10 12.90
CA THR A 171 -2.63 -17.52 13.67
C THR A 171 -1.56 -17.05 12.72
N ILE A 172 -1.12 -15.81 12.86
CA ILE A 172 0.03 -15.26 12.13
C ILE A 172 1.27 -15.46 13.02
N ILE A 173 2.32 -16.01 12.44
CA ILE A 173 3.62 -16.19 13.11
C ILE A 173 4.59 -15.16 12.56
N GLU A 174 5.05 -14.25 13.41
CA GLU A 174 5.97 -13.18 13.02
C GLU A 174 7.24 -13.19 13.89
N LYS A 175 8.40 -13.23 13.23
CA LYS A 175 9.72 -13.25 13.91
C LYS A 175 10.08 -11.91 14.56
N ASN A 176 9.55 -10.83 14.03
CA ASN A 176 9.78 -9.47 14.53
C ASN A 176 8.82 -9.12 15.68
N ALA A 177 9.04 -7.98 16.31
CA ALA A 177 8.23 -7.49 17.41
C ALA A 177 7.02 -6.64 16.95
N SER A 178 6.90 -6.37 15.62
CA SER A 178 5.81 -5.56 15.07
C SER A 178 5.49 -5.95 13.64
N VAL A 179 4.33 -5.53 13.18
CA VAL A 179 3.86 -5.61 11.79
C VAL A 179 4.77 -4.79 10.86
N GLY A 180 4.74 -5.10 9.56
CA GLY A 180 5.39 -4.25 8.54
C GLY A 180 6.37 -5.00 7.65
N GLY A 181 6.98 -6.10 8.11
CA GLY A 181 7.93 -6.88 7.31
C GLY A 181 9.08 -6.01 6.78
N THR A 182 9.13 -5.77 5.47
CA THR A 182 10.13 -4.90 4.84
C THR A 182 10.22 -3.51 5.51
N TRP A 183 9.10 -2.92 5.89
CA TRP A 183 9.03 -1.59 6.49
C TRP A 183 9.37 -1.58 7.98
N TYR A 184 9.35 -2.72 8.63
CA TYR A 184 9.90 -2.90 9.96
C TYR A 184 11.41 -3.12 9.93
N GLU A 185 11.89 -3.96 8.99
CA GLU A 185 13.29 -4.41 8.97
C GLU A 185 14.25 -3.38 8.34
N ASN A 186 13.80 -2.59 7.35
CA ASN A 186 14.65 -1.69 6.61
C ASN A 186 14.56 -0.27 7.13
N THR A 187 15.57 0.14 7.92
CA THR A 187 15.62 1.44 8.58
C THR A 187 16.84 2.28 8.18
N TYR A 188 17.45 1.95 7.04
CA TYR A 188 18.58 2.71 6.52
C TYR A 188 18.18 4.14 6.12
N PRO A 189 19.11 5.11 6.14
CA PRO A 189 18.82 6.49 5.77
C PRO A 189 18.25 6.60 4.34
N GLY A 190 17.18 7.36 4.17
CA GLY A 190 16.50 7.53 2.89
C GLY A 190 15.56 6.39 2.49
N CYS A 191 15.36 5.37 3.36
CA CYS A 191 14.46 4.26 3.09
C CYS A 191 13.04 4.75 2.80
N ARG A 192 12.55 4.47 1.59
CA ARG A 192 11.23 4.88 1.11
C ARG A 192 10.68 3.93 0.07
N VAL A 193 9.41 4.01 -0.18
CA VAL A 193 8.80 3.30 -1.30
C VAL A 193 9.24 3.93 -2.63
N ASP A 194 9.34 3.12 -3.68
CA ASP A 194 9.66 3.52 -5.04
C ASP A 194 8.45 3.45 -6.00
N VAL A 195 7.28 3.28 -5.43
CA VAL A 195 5.97 3.36 -6.10
C VAL A 195 5.16 4.45 -5.42
N GLY A 196 4.39 5.23 -6.18
CA GLY A 196 3.53 6.27 -5.62
C GLY A 196 2.57 5.73 -4.56
N ASN A 197 2.43 6.44 -3.45
CA ASN A 197 1.68 5.98 -2.27
C ASN A 197 0.22 5.63 -2.57
N HIS A 198 -0.40 6.28 -3.55
CA HIS A 198 -1.77 5.99 -3.95
C HIS A 198 -1.95 4.56 -4.51
N PHE A 199 -0.85 3.93 -4.95
CA PHE A 199 -0.81 2.53 -5.37
C PHE A 199 -0.20 1.62 -4.31
N TYR A 200 0.65 2.16 -3.42
CA TYR A 200 1.31 1.39 -2.38
C TYR A 200 0.51 1.41 -1.08
N CYS A 201 -0.75 1.07 -1.17
CA CYS A 201 -1.67 0.86 -0.06
C CYS A 201 -2.63 -0.29 -0.41
N TYR A 202 -3.42 -0.73 0.53
CA TYR A 202 -4.50 -1.65 0.21
C TYR A 202 -5.64 -0.89 -0.48
N SER A 203 -6.20 -1.42 -1.55
CA SER A 203 -7.29 -0.79 -2.28
C SER A 203 -8.57 -0.61 -1.44
N PHE A 204 -8.78 -1.47 -0.43
CA PHE A 204 -9.90 -1.36 0.53
C PHE A 204 -9.58 -0.47 1.74
N GLU A 205 -8.33 -0.01 1.89
CA GLU A 205 -7.85 0.89 2.95
C GLU A 205 -6.94 1.97 2.34
N PRO A 206 -7.45 2.79 1.41
CA PRO A 206 -6.67 3.89 0.85
C PRO A 206 -6.31 4.89 1.96
N ALA A 207 -5.13 5.49 1.85
CA ALA A 207 -4.66 6.51 2.77
C ALA A 207 -4.37 7.81 2.03
N ASP A 208 -4.71 8.93 2.65
CA ASP A 208 -4.67 10.28 2.11
C ASP A 208 -3.73 11.23 2.88
N HIS A 209 -3.05 10.72 3.91
CA HIS A 209 -2.23 11.51 4.84
C HIS A 209 -0.73 11.45 4.55
N TRP A 210 -0.34 11.09 3.33
CA TRP A 210 1.05 11.00 2.92
C TRP A 210 1.68 12.40 2.82
N THR A 211 2.88 12.55 3.41
CA THR A 211 3.60 13.83 3.38
C THR A 211 4.44 14.01 2.11
N GLU A 212 4.75 12.91 1.41
CA GLU A 212 5.52 12.89 0.17
C GLU A 212 4.87 11.93 -0.82
N TYR A 213 5.13 12.11 -2.13
CA TYR A 213 4.62 11.21 -3.18
C TYR A 213 5.16 9.78 -3.05
N PHE A 214 6.39 9.63 -2.57
CA PHE A 214 7.05 8.37 -2.22
C PHE A 214 7.33 8.36 -0.73
N ALA A 215 6.42 7.84 0.06
CA ALA A 215 6.48 7.87 1.52
C ALA A 215 7.74 7.22 2.07
N GLN A 216 8.28 7.81 3.12
CA GLN A 216 9.39 7.28 3.86
C GLN A 216 8.96 6.10 4.75
N GLN A 217 9.93 5.26 5.10
CA GLN A 217 9.73 4.06 5.92
C GLN A 217 8.85 4.29 7.17
N PRO A 218 9.02 5.35 7.98
CA PRO A 218 8.19 5.53 9.18
C PRO A 218 6.70 5.75 8.88
N GLU A 219 6.36 6.38 7.76
CA GLU A 219 4.96 6.57 7.36
C GLU A 219 4.33 5.26 6.91
N LEU A 220 5.05 4.46 6.13
CA LEU A 220 4.61 3.14 5.70
C LEU A 220 4.43 2.19 6.88
N GLN A 221 5.37 2.20 7.82
CA GLN A 221 5.27 1.43 9.06
C GLN A 221 4.02 1.81 9.86
N ARG A 222 3.74 3.11 9.97
CA ARG A 222 2.54 3.62 10.65
C ARG A 222 1.28 3.17 9.92
N TYR A 223 1.24 3.30 8.60
CA TYR A 223 0.11 2.86 7.79
C TYR A 223 -0.27 1.40 8.06
N PHE A 224 0.70 0.47 8.02
CA PHE A 224 0.43 -0.95 8.32
C PHE A 224 0.01 -1.19 9.77
N SER A 225 0.57 -0.45 10.72
CA SER A 225 0.15 -0.51 12.13
C SER A 225 -1.29 -0.04 12.32
N ASP A 226 -1.67 1.04 11.65
CA ASP A 226 -3.02 1.60 11.71
C ASP A 226 -4.05 0.65 11.07
N VAL A 227 -3.71 0.05 9.91
CA VAL A 227 -4.55 -0.97 9.28
C VAL A 227 -4.72 -2.18 10.19
N MET A 228 -3.64 -2.67 10.80
CA MET A 228 -3.70 -3.77 11.76
C MET A 228 -4.67 -3.47 12.91
N GLY A 229 -4.59 -2.27 13.47
CA GLY A 229 -5.44 -1.83 14.56
C GLY A 229 -6.91 -1.70 14.15
N ARG A 230 -7.19 -1.08 12.99
CA ARG A 230 -8.57 -0.94 12.47
C ARG A 230 -9.25 -2.27 12.20
N HIS A 231 -8.49 -3.26 11.74
CA HIS A 231 -9.00 -4.59 11.46
C HIS A 231 -8.84 -5.57 12.62
N ASP A 232 -8.38 -5.14 13.80
CA ASP A 232 -8.25 -5.95 15.03
C ASP A 232 -7.53 -7.29 14.76
N ILE A 233 -6.36 -7.21 14.10
CA ILE A 233 -5.57 -8.39 13.72
C ILE A 233 -4.52 -8.75 14.78
N GLU A 234 -4.08 -7.77 15.57
CA GLU A 234 -3.01 -7.95 16.57
C GLU A 234 -3.22 -9.15 17.52
N PRO A 235 -4.45 -9.43 18.04
CA PRO A 235 -4.69 -10.58 18.92
C PRO A 235 -4.43 -11.95 18.26
N HIS A 236 -4.34 -11.99 16.93
CA HIS A 236 -4.10 -13.21 16.17
C HIS A 236 -2.63 -13.42 15.81
N VAL A 237 -1.73 -12.55 16.28
CA VAL A 237 -0.30 -12.60 15.92
C VAL A 237 0.53 -13.13 17.09
N ARG A 238 1.39 -14.10 16.81
CA ARG A 238 2.46 -14.55 17.72
C ARG A 238 3.75 -13.84 17.30
N TRP A 239 4.04 -12.76 18.00
CA TRP A 239 5.24 -11.95 17.81
C TRP A 239 6.50 -12.67 18.28
N GLN A 240 7.65 -12.24 17.77
CA GLN A 240 8.98 -12.75 18.15
C GLN A 240 9.05 -14.28 18.08
N THR A 241 8.34 -14.86 17.13
CA THR A 241 8.23 -16.30 16.92
C THR A 241 8.59 -16.62 15.47
N GLU A 242 9.50 -17.55 15.26
CA GLU A 242 9.96 -17.96 13.94
C GLU A 242 9.40 -19.33 13.55
N VAL A 243 8.94 -19.47 12.32
CA VAL A 243 8.61 -20.77 11.73
C VAL A 243 9.91 -21.37 11.18
N VAL A 244 10.28 -22.53 11.67
CA VAL A 244 11.53 -23.20 11.27
C VAL A 244 11.30 -24.42 10.39
N ALA A 245 10.10 -25.00 10.43
CA ALA A 245 9.70 -26.09 9.54
C ALA A 245 8.18 -26.10 9.35
N ALA A 246 7.74 -26.57 8.19
CA ALA A 246 6.34 -26.92 7.93
C ALA A 246 6.34 -28.22 7.12
N ALA A 247 5.65 -29.23 7.62
CA ALA A 247 5.55 -30.55 7.01
C ALA A 247 4.07 -30.95 6.86
N TRP A 248 3.72 -31.45 5.69
CA TRP A 248 2.41 -32.00 5.43
C TRP A 248 2.33 -33.45 5.93
N ASP A 249 1.32 -33.77 6.73
CA ASP A 249 0.99 -35.12 7.16
C ASP A 249 -0.15 -35.64 6.27
N GLU A 250 0.21 -36.48 5.30
CA GLU A 250 -0.73 -37.03 4.32
C GLU A 250 -1.81 -37.90 4.97
N ALA A 251 -1.44 -38.65 6.00
CA ALA A 251 -2.36 -39.56 6.69
C ALA A 251 -3.40 -38.82 7.52
N ALA A 252 -2.99 -37.75 8.17
CA ALA A 252 -3.87 -36.91 8.99
C ALA A 252 -4.55 -35.77 8.20
N GLY A 253 -4.05 -35.43 7.00
CA GLY A 253 -4.53 -34.34 6.19
C GLY A 253 -4.35 -32.96 6.85
N ILE A 254 -3.20 -32.78 7.51
CA ILE A 254 -2.87 -31.54 8.25
C ILE A 254 -1.41 -31.12 8.02
N TRP A 255 -1.15 -29.84 8.20
CA TRP A 255 0.20 -29.30 8.34
C TRP A 255 0.66 -29.38 9.80
N GLN A 256 1.91 -29.80 9.98
CA GLN A 256 2.66 -29.67 11.23
C GLN A 256 3.66 -28.53 11.05
N VAL A 257 3.44 -27.42 11.77
CA VAL A 257 4.26 -26.21 11.68
C VAL A 257 5.08 -26.06 12.95
N THR A 258 6.38 -26.24 12.84
CA THR A 258 7.32 -26.08 13.96
C THR A 258 7.69 -24.61 14.11
N VAL A 259 7.44 -24.06 15.30
CA VAL A 259 7.72 -22.68 15.67
C VAL A 259 8.64 -22.62 16.87
N ARG A 260 9.42 -21.55 16.99
CA ARG A 260 10.26 -21.27 18.16
C ARG A 260 10.35 -19.78 18.44
N PRO A 261 10.71 -19.37 19.67
CA PRO A 261 11.05 -17.98 19.94
C PRO A 261 12.21 -17.52 19.03
N ALA A 262 12.06 -16.37 18.37
CA ALA A 262 13.03 -15.87 17.41
C ALA A 262 14.42 -15.71 18.06
N GLY A 263 15.46 -16.12 17.33
CA GLY A 263 16.85 -16.05 17.79
C GLY A 263 17.26 -17.12 18.79
N THR A 264 16.45 -18.17 19.01
CA THR A 264 16.80 -19.29 19.91
C THR A 264 17.29 -20.51 19.13
N ASP A 265 17.88 -21.48 19.86
CA ASP A 265 18.54 -22.68 19.32
C ASP A 265 17.61 -23.90 19.11
N GLY A 266 16.33 -23.77 19.36
CA GLY A 266 15.36 -24.86 19.20
C GLY A 266 15.02 -25.65 20.45
N SER A 267 15.57 -25.29 21.62
CA SER A 267 15.23 -25.92 22.89
C SER A 267 13.78 -25.69 23.33
N ALA A 268 13.08 -24.74 22.72
CA ALA A 268 11.70 -24.37 23.00
C ALA A 268 10.80 -24.52 21.75
N ASP A 269 11.08 -25.50 20.89
CA ASP A 269 10.28 -25.77 19.71
C ASP A 269 8.88 -26.26 20.09
N GLU A 270 7.88 -25.71 19.43
CA GLU A 270 6.47 -26.07 19.54
C GLU A 270 5.93 -26.47 18.17
N VAL A 271 5.03 -27.44 18.11
CA VAL A 271 4.39 -27.85 16.86
C VAL A 271 2.93 -27.39 16.88
N LEU A 272 2.57 -26.52 15.93
CA LEU A 272 1.19 -26.13 15.66
C LEU A 272 0.62 -27.01 14.55
N THR A 273 -0.66 -27.27 14.58
CA THR A 273 -1.36 -27.97 13.51
C THR A 273 -2.27 -27.02 12.75
N ALA A 274 -2.35 -27.16 11.43
CA ALA A 274 -3.20 -26.33 10.58
C ALA A 274 -3.75 -27.14 9.39
N ARG A 275 -4.93 -26.74 8.89
CA ARG A 275 -5.47 -27.29 7.63
C ARG A 275 -4.82 -26.64 6.42
N ALA A 276 -4.39 -25.40 6.55
CA ALA A 276 -3.66 -24.69 5.49
C ALA A 276 -2.53 -23.84 6.07
N VAL A 277 -1.50 -23.61 5.26
CA VAL A 277 -0.40 -22.70 5.56
C VAL A 277 -0.32 -21.66 4.44
N ILE A 278 -0.31 -20.38 4.82
CA ILE A 278 -0.09 -19.27 3.91
C ILE A 278 1.33 -18.75 4.13
N SER A 279 2.17 -18.87 3.10
CA SER A 279 3.52 -18.35 3.11
C SER A 279 3.53 -16.87 2.69
N ALA A 280 3.69 -15.98 3.66
CA ALA A 280 3.79 -14.53 3.47
C ALA A 280 5.17 -13.99 3.86
N VAL A 281 6.20 -14.80 3.65
CA VAL A 281 7.59 -14.56 4.12
C VAL A 281 8.32 -13.42 3.41
N GLY A 282 7.75 -12.89 2.31
CA GLY A 282 8.44 -11.94 1.44
C GLY A 282 9.55 -12.59 0.59
N GLN A 283 9.77 -12.03 -0.59
CA GLN A 283 10.76 -12.59 -1.54
C GLN A 283 12.17 -12.04 -1.34
N LEU A 284 12.33 -10.92 -0.64
CA LEU A 284 13.61 -10.21 -0.46
C LEU A 284 14.02 -10.06 1.00
N ASN A 285 13.54 -10.91 1.91
CA ASN A 285 13.70 -10.72 3.35
C ASN A 285 15.00 -11.29 3.94
N ARG A 286 15.82 -12.01 3.17
CA ARG A 286 17.10 -12.57 3.65
C ARG A 286 18.27 -11.76 3.11
N PRO A 287 18.98 -11.01 3.97
CA PRO A 287 20.19 -10.31 3.59
C PRO A 287 21.23 -11.28 3.03
N LYS A 288 21.83 -10.93 1.89
CA LYS A 288 22.93 -11.68 1.29
C LYS A 288 24.12 -10.76 1.08
N LEU A 289 25.18 -11.01 1.82
CA LEU A 289 26.44 -10.32 1.59
C LEU A 289 27.19 -10.94 0.39
N PRO A 290 27.84 -10.11 -0.44
CA PRO A 290 28.61 -10.61 -1.57
C PRO A 290 29.83 -11.39 -1.12
N ASP A 291 30.19 -12.41 -1.88
CA ASP A 291 31.43 -13.15 -1.68
C ASP A 291 32.60 -12.43 -2.37
N ILE A 292 33.23 -11.50 -1.64
CA ILE A 292 34.31 -10.65 -2.12
C ILE A 292 35.56 -10.96 -1.30
N PRO A 293 36.71 -11.23 -1.96
CA PRO A 293 37.97 -11.43 -1.25
C PRO A 293 38.34 -10.24 -0.35
N GLY A 294 38.65 -10.51 0.91
CA GLY A 294 39.00 -9.48 1.87
C GLY A 294 37.85 -8.88 2.67
N ARG A 295 36.59 -9.21 2.38
CA ARG A 295 35.42 -8.74 3.14
C ARG A 295 35.58 -8.95 4.64
N ASP A 296 35.94 -10.16 5.04
CA ASP A 296 36.02 -10.55 6.44
C ASP A 296 37.32 -10.04 7.13
N THR A 297 38.21 -9.42 6.38
CA THR A 297 39.41 -8.76 6.90
C THR A 297 39.34 -7.26 6.97
N PHE A 298 38.19 -6.69 6.53
CA PHE A 298 37.95 -5.25 6.66
C PHE A 298 37.79 -4.88 8.13
N SER A 299 38.60 -3.93 8.60
CA SER A 299 38.66 -3.56 10.02
C SER A 299 37.65 -2.51 10.45
N GLY A 300 36.96 -1.90 9.50
CA GLY A 300 35.90 -0.91 9.76
C GLY A 300 34.51 -1.54 9.95
N PRO A 301 33.51 -0.76 10.37
CA PRO A 301 32.12 -1.21 10.41
C PRO A 301 31.65 -1.68 9.02
N SER A 302 30.99 -2.83 8.97
CA SER A 302 30.47 -3.42 7.75
C SER A 302 29.14 -4.12 8.03
N PHE A 303 28.06 -3.72 7.37
CA PHE A 303 26.74 -4.28 7.57
C PHE A 303 25.91 -4.22 6.29
N HIS A 304 24.88 -5.05 6.24
CA HIS A 304 23.91 -5.04 5.15
C HIS A 304 22.88 -3.91 5.35
N SER A 305 22.35 -3.31 4.27
CA SER A 305 21.33 -2.24 4.35
C SER A 305 20.10 -2.65 5.17
N ALA A 306 19.62 -3.89 5.02
CA ALA A 306 18.50 -4.41 5.81
C ALA A 306 18.85 -4.70 7.29
N GLN A 307 20.09 -4.51 7.69
CA GLN A 307 20.60 -4.65 9.06
C GLN A 307 21.43 -3.41 9.40
N TRP A 308 20.85 -2.23 9.14
CA TRP A 308 21.51 -0.95 9.35
C TRP A 308 21.89 -0.79 10.83
N ASP A 309 23.20 -0.54 11.07
CA ASP A 309 23.69 -0.30 12.43
C ASP A 309 23.63 1.18 12.77
N HIS A 310 22.58 1.58 13.48
CA HIS A 310 22.36 2.96 13.92
C HIS A 310 23.37 3.46 14.95
N SER A 311 24.19 2.58 15.53
CA SER A 311 25.27 2.99 16.45
C SER A 311 26.50 3.52 15.71
N VAL A 312 26.59 3.31 14.40
CA VAL A 312 27.69 3.76 13.54
C VAL A 312 27.36 5.10 12.92
N ASP A 313 28.03 6.17 13.38
CA ASP A 313 27.94 7.48 12.73
C ASP A 313 28.83 7.52 11.48
N VAL A 314 28.22 7.64 10.31
CA VAL A 314 28.88 7.74 9.00
C VAL A 314 29.15 9.18 8.56
N THR A 315 28.75 10.18 9.33
CA THR A 315 28.90 11.61 8.99
C THR A 315 30.36 11.98 8.77
N GLY A 316 30.67 12.54 7.63
CA GLY A 316 32.03 12.92 7.25
C GLY A 316 33.02 11.77 7.03
N LYS A 317 32.53 10.53 6.98
CA LYS A 317 33.35 9.33 6.70
C LYS A 317 33.42 9.02 5.21
N ARG A 318 34.45 8.31 4.81
CA ARG A 318 34.51 7.67 3.49
C ARG A 318 33.76 6.33 3.58
N VAL A 319 32.63 6.24 2.94
CA VAL A 319 31.78 5.04 2.92
C VAL A 319 31.93 4.34 1.57
N ALA A 320 32.12 3.04 1.58
CA ALA A 320 32.00 2.21 0.39
C ALA A 320 30.63 1.53 0.38
N LEU A 321 29.83 1.81 -0.65
CA LEU A 321 28.53 1.21 -0.88
C LEU A 321 28.66 0.17 -1.99
N ILE A 322 28.32 -1.09 -1.68
CA ILE A 322 28.42 -2.20 -2.62
C ILE A 322 27.00 -2.60 -3.04
N GLY A 323 26.67 -2.37 -4.29
CA GLY A 323 25.37 -2.63 -4.88
C GLY A 323 24.67 -1.36 -5.35
N ALA A 324 23.98 -1.47 -6.48
CA ALA A 324 23.24 -0.39 -7.14
C ALA A 324 21.74 -0.71 -7.26
N GLY A 325 21.19 -1.54 -6.35
CA GLY A 325 19.77 -1.78 -6.22
C GLY A 325 19.06 -0.62 -5.52
N ALA A 326 17.73 -0.73 -5.32
CA ALA A 326 16.90 0.32 -4.73
C ALA A 326 17.48 0.86 -3.40
N SER A 327 17.88 -0.01 -2.47
CA SER A 327 18.49 0.41 -1.20
C SER A 327 19.78 1.22 -1.40
N GLY A 328 20.67 0.75 -2.29
CA GLY A 328 21.91 1.47 -2.58
C GLY A 328 21.66 2.84 -3.20
N PHE A 329 20.68 2.94 -4.08
CA PHE A 329 20.29 4.19 -4.71
C PHE A 329 19.68 5.20 -3.74
N GLN A 330 18.97 4.71 -2.72
CA GLN A 330 18.37 5.57 -1.69
C GLN A 330 19.37 6.01 -0.60
N ILE A 331 20.40 5.19 -0.32
CA ILE A 331 21.42 5.50 0.68
C ILE A 331 22.47 6.49 0.15
N ALA A 332 22.77 6.47 -1.16
CA ALA A 332 23.89 7.19 -1.75
C ALA A 332 23.83 8.73 -1.66
N PRO A 333 22.64 9.40 -1.76
CA PRO A 333 22.54 10.84 -1.59
C PRO A 333 22.85 11.27 -0.16
#